data_f520a195f903b5d9fde6e32cfaf2f14d
#
_entry.id   f520a195f903b5d9fde6e32cfaf2f14d
#
_cell.length_a   1.000
_cell.length_b   1.000
_cell.length_c   1.000
_cell.angle_alpha   90.00
_cell.angle_beta   90.00
_cell.angle_gamma   90.00
#
_symmetry.space_group_name_H-M   'P 1'
#
loop_
_entity.id
_entity.type
_entity.pdbx_description
1 polymer ?
#
loop_
_entity_poly.entity_id
_entity_poly.type
_entity_poly.pdbx_seq_one_letter_code
_entity_poly.pdbx_strand_id
1 'polypeptide(L)'
;MPWRNGGGMTWEIARGRVDGRSDDAWHWRFSLAEIAADGPFSAFPDVDRLLTVVAGTGIELTIDGAAPRRLDVRDSIQFRGEAAIACALVAGPTRDLNLMVDRRVARLVPGGEERRIVAAADDTIVLYALEEVVLRVEAERRVVTAGDAIIGGGGAEAALERGGAVWARVVARPPERLTAP
;
A
#
# COMPACT_ATOMS: atom_id res chain seq x y z
N MET A 1 -15.78 -5.30 -0.73
CA MET A 1 -16.07 -6.13 -1.90
C MET A 1 -15.62 -7.55 -1.62
N PRO A 2 -16.50 -8.55 -1.60
CA PRO A 2 -16.12 -9.93 -1.34
C PRO A 2 -15.24 -10.47 -2.48
N TRP A 3 -14.30 -11.35 -2.15
CA TRP A 3 -13.45 -12.00 -3.14
C TRP A 3 -14.25 -13.07 -3.90
N ARG A 4 -13.92 -13.27 -5.17
CA ARG A 4 -14.63 -14.26 -6.01
C ARG A 4 -14.50 -15.70 -5.51
N ASN A 5 -13.40 -16.02 -4.81
CA ASN A 5 -13.15 -17.33 -4.23
C ASN A 5 -13.73 -17.50 -2.81
N GLY A 6 -14.42 -16.48 -2.27
CA GLY A 6 -14.97 -16.49 -0.91
C GLY A 6 -13.92 -16.40 0.21
N GLY A 7 -12.63 -16.31 -0.12
CA GLY A 7 -11.52 -16.35 0.85
C GLY A 7 -11.26 -15.04 1.59
N GLY A 8 -12.02 -13.99 1.33
CA GLY A 8 -11.81 -12.70 1.99
C GLY A 8 -12.68 -11.57 1.49
N MET A 9 -12.41 -10.38 2.01
CA MET A 9 -13.08 -9.14 1.65
C MET A 9 -12.08 -7.99 1.49
N THR A 10 -12.35 -7.08 0.56
CA THR A 10 -11.54 -5.88 0.37
C THR A 10 -12.40 -4.63 0.47
N TRP A 11 -11.93 -3.66 1.24
CA TRP A 11 -12.46 -2.30 1.31
C TRP A 11 -11.46 -1.35 0.64
N GLU A 12 -11.88 -0.71 -0.46
CA GLU A 12 -11.10 0.34 -1.07
C GLU A 12 -11.12 1.57 -0.17
N ILE A 13 -9.94 2.05 0.23
CA ILE A 13 -9.77 3.27 1.02
C ILE A 13 -9.73 4.46 0.08
N ALA A 14 -8.88 4.37 -0.93
CA ALA A 14 -8.74 5.40 -1.95
C ALA A 14 -8.07 4.85 -3.21
N ARG A 15 -8.23 5.59 -4.28
CA ARG A 15 -7.49 5.43 -5.53
C ARG A 15 -7.26 6.79 -6.15
N GLY A 16 -6.24 6.89 -6.97
CA GLY A 16 -5.91 8.16 -7.61
C GLY A 16 -5.04 8.01 -8.83
N ARG A 17 -4.62 9.15 -9.32
CA ARG A 17 -3.81 9.32 -10.52
C ARG A 17 -2.58 10.12 -10.16
N VAL A 18 -1.48 9.89 -10.87
CA VAL A 18 -0.34 10.80 -10.81
C VAL A 18 -0.57 11.95 -11.76
N ASP A 19 -0.13 13.14 -11.39
CA ASP A 19 -0.41 14.37 -12.12
C ASP A 19 0.06 14.35 -13.58
N GLY A 20 -0.64 15.09 -14.42
CA GLY A 20 -0.34 15.27 -15.85
C GLY A 20 -0.76 14.12 -16.77
N ARG A 21 -1.53 13.14 -16.28
CA ARG A 21 -2.02 12.03 -17.08
C ARG A 21 -3.53 12.09 -17.29
N SER A 22 -3.98 11.78 -18.49
CA SER A 22 -5.37 11.97 -18.95
C SER A 22 -6.16 10.68 -19.23
N ASP A 23 -5.57 9.48 -18.98
CA ASP A 23 -6.31 8.23 -19.13
C ASP A 23 -7.36 8.05 -18.02
N ASP A 24 -8.37 7.20 -18.22
CA ASP A 24 -9.45 6.97 -17.25
C ASP A 24 -9.12 5.90 -16.19
N ALA A 25 -7.95 5.26 -16.27
CA ALA A 25 -7.53 4.24 -15.34
C ALA A 25 -7.03 4.85 -14.02
N TRP A 26 -7.12 4.09 -12.93
CA TRP A 26 -6.39 4.46 -11.72
C TRP A 26 -4.89 4.17 -11.89
N HIS A 27 -4.04 5.04 -11.35
CA HIS A 27 -2.59 4.85 -11.34
C HIS A 27 -2.09 4.25 -10.01
N TRP A 28 -2.86 4.44 -8.95
CA TRP A 28 -2.64 3.78 -7.67
C TRP A 28 -3.97 3.50 -6.98
N ARG A 29 -3.99 2.45 -6.16
CA ARG A 29 -5.15 2.02 -5.37
C ARG A 29 -4.68 1.55 -4.00
N PHE A 30 -5.28 2.10 -2.96
CA PHE A 30 -5.02 1.76 -1.57
C PHE A 30 -6.25 1.10 -0.96
N SER A 31 -6.08 -0.06 -0.35
CA SER A 31 -7.19 -0.85 0.18
C SER A 31 -6.78 -1.62 1.43
N LEU A 32 -7.74 -1.85 2.32
CA LEU A 32 -7.67 -2.80 3.42
C LEU A 32 -8.33 -4.10 2.96
N ALA A 33 -7.71 -5.24 3.24
CA ALA A 33 -8.31 -6.53 2.99
C ALA A 33 -8.35 -7.37 4.27
N GLU A 34 -9.34 -8.27 4.35
CA GLU A 34 -9.41 -9.34 5.33
C GLU A 34 -9.28 -10.66 4.60
N ILE A 35 -8.25 -11.42 4.97
CA ILE A 35 -7.99 -12.77 4.49
C ILE A 35 -8.61 -13.71 5.51
N ALA A 36 -9.67 -14.41 5.13
CA ALA A 36 -10.43 -15.29 6.01
C ALA A 36 -10.18 -16.78 5.74
N ALA A 37 -9.52 -17.13 4.62
CA ALA A 37 -9.16 -18.48 4.27
C ALA A 37 -7.88 -18.51 3.42
N ASP A 38 -7.20 -19.64 3.44
CA ASP A 38 -6.07 -19.91 2.57
C ASP A 38 -6.49 -19.86 1.10
N GLY A 39 -5.58 -19.42 0.23
CA GLY A 39 -5.86 -19.40 -1.19
C GLY A 39 -4.95 -18.50 -2.01
N PRO A 40 -5.12 -18.53 -3.33
CA PRO A 40 -4.34 -17.68 -4.21
C PRO A 40 -4.87 -16.24 -4.22
N PHE A 41 -3.96 -15.29 -4.45
CA PHE A 41 -4.33 -13.91 -4.75
C PHE A 41 -4.61 -13.73 -6.25
N SER A 42 -5.47 -12.77 -6.57
CA SER A 42 -5.71 -12.37 -7.95
C SER A 42 -4.48 -11.72 -8.57
N ALA A 43 -4.21 -12.04 -9.84
CA ALA A 43 -3.17 -11.39 -10.62
C ALA A 43 -3.64 -10.00 -11.11
N PHE A 44 -2.70 -9.06 -11.15
CA PHE A 44 -2.90 -7.70 -11.65
C PHE A 44 -1.74 -7.33 -12.58
N PRO A 45 -1.92 -7.47 -13.91
CA PRO A 45 -0.89 -7.12 -14.89
C PRO A 45 -0.44 -5.66 -14.77
N ASP A 46 0.85 -5.40 -15.00
CA ASP A 46 1.49 -4.08 -14.98
C ASP A 46 1.44 -3.34 -13.63
N VAL A 47 1.12 -4.03 -12.54
CA VAL A 47 0.99 -3.44 -11.20
C VAL A 47 2.13 -3.90 -10.30
N ASP A 48 2.74 -2.97 -9.56
CA ASP A 48 3.55 -3.30 -8.39
C ASP A 48 2.67 -3.21 -7.14
N ARG A 49 2.85 -4.18 -6.23
CA ARG A 49 2.05 -4.28 -5.00
C ARG A 49 2.95 -4.20 -3.77
N LEU A 50 2.51 -3.46 -2.77
CA LEU A 50 3.02 -3.50 -1.40
C LEU A 50 1.91 -4.03 -0.51
N LEU A 51 2.15 -5.17 0.11
CA LEU A 51 1.27 -5.75 1.13
C LEU A 51 1.91 -5.51 2.50
N THR A 52 1.11 -5.04 3.46
CA THR A 52 1.52 -4.85 4.86
C THR A 52 0.48 -5.46 5.77
N VAL A 53 0.88 -6.41 6.61
CA VAL A 53 -0.02 -6.99 7.62
C VAL A 53 -0.27 -5.98 8.73
N VAL A 54 -1.55 -5.71 9.04
CA VAL A 54 -1.93 -4.68 10.04
C VAL A 54 -2.70 -5.23 11.24
N ALA A 55 -3.28 -6.43 11.14
CA ALA A 55 -3.95 -7.07 12.25
C ALA A 55 -4.04 -8.59 12.04
N GLY A 56 -4.23 -9.34 13.12
CA GLY A 56 -4.35 -10.80 13.08
C GLY A 56 -3.10 -11.51 13.55
N THR A 57 -2.92 -12.76 13.15
CA THR A 57 -1.82 -13.62 13.59
C THR A 57 -0.73 -13.80 12.54
N GLY A 58 -0.82 -13.07 11.42
CA GLY A 58 0.13 -13.17 10.31
C GLY A 58 -0.31 -14.14 9.22
N ILE A 59 0.46 -14.13 8.15
CA ILE A 59 0.28 -14.97 6.97
C ILE A 59 1.62 -15.53 6.50
N GLU A 60 1.56 -16.62 5.75
CA GLU A 60 2.67 -17.12 4.96
C GLU A 60 2.38 -16.93 3.48
N LEU A 61 3.28 -16.27 2.77
CA LEU A 61 3.18 -16.06 1.32
C LEU A 61 4.22 -16.87 0.56
N THR A 62 3.75 -17.68 -0.37
CA THR A 62 4.58 -18.29 -1.41
C THR A 62 4.45 -17.48 -2.69
N ILE A 63 5.55 -16.94 -3.19
CA ILE A 63 5.61 -16.12 -4.41
C ILE A 63 6.34 -16.92 -5.49
N ASP A 64 5.69 -17.15 -6.63
CA ASP A 64 6.23 -17.87 -7.79
C ASP A 64 6.85 -19.22 -7.42
N GLY A 65 6.27 -19.93 -6.44
CA GLY A 65 6.74 -21.23 -5.98
C GLY A 65 8.02 -21.21 -5.14
N ALA A 66 8.50 -20.03 -4.72
CA ALA A 66 9.62 -19.90 -3.79
C ALA A 66 9.26 -20.41 -2.39
N ALA A 67 10.25 -20.51 -1.50
CA ALA A 67 10.00 -20.88 -0.10
C ALA A 67 9.00 -19.91 0.56
N PRO A 68 8.04 -20.40 1.37
CA PRO A 68 7.09 -19.55 2.08
C PRO A 68 7.81 -18.52 2.95
N ARG A 69 7.32 -17.28 2.89
CA ARG A 69 7.77 -16.19 3.74
C ARG A 69 6.68 -15.83 4.72
N ARG A 70 6.96 -15.92 6.00
CA ARG A 70 6.07 -15.47 7.07
C ARG A 70 6.10 -13.95 7.16
N LEU A 71 4.92 -13.37 7.33
CA LEU A 71 4.70 -11.95 7.61
C LEU A 71 3.86 -11.83 8.87
N ASP A 72 4.42 -11.20 9.89
CA ASP A 72 3.73 -10.83 11.12
C ASP A 72 3.18 -9.40 11.03
N VAL A 73 2.44 -8.95 12.03
CA VAL A 73 1.90 -7.58 12.05
C VAL A 73 3.03 -6.55 11.97
N ARG A 74 2.89 -5.59 11.07
CA ARG A 74 3.83 -4.55 10.61
C ARG A 74 4.84 -5.01 9.55
N ASP A 75 4.94 -6.30 9.28
CA ASP A 75 5.78 -6.74 8.17
C ASP A 75 5.16 -6.36 6.83
N SER A 76 6.04 -6.02 5.90
CA SER A 76 5.67 -5.64 4.54
C SER A 76 6.45 -6.46 3.52
N ILE A 77 5.82 -6.69 2.38
CA ILE A 77 6.45 -7.31 1.21
C ILE A 77 6.00 -6.62 -0.07
N GLN A 78 6.96 -6.41 -0.95
CA GLN A 78 6.70 -5.87 -2.28
C GLN A 78 6.86 -6.97 -3.33
N PHE A 79 5.93 -7.05 -4.26
CA PHE A 79 5.94 -8.02 -5.36
C PHE A 79 5.20 -7.51 -6.58
N ARG A 80 5.43 -8.16 -7.72
CA ARG A 80 4.73 -7.87 -8.96
C ARG A 80 3.31 -8.40 -8.92
N GLY A 81 2.36 -7.62 -9.42
CA GLY A 81 0.94 -8.02 -9.43
C GLY A 81 0.65 -9.26 -10.27
N GLU A 82 1.52 -9.60 -11.22
CA GLU A 82 1.43 -10.83 -12.03
C GLU A 82 1.96 -12.07 -11.33
N ALA A 83 2.73 -11.92 -10.25
CA ALA A 83 3.31 -13.05 -9.52
C ALA A 83 2.22 -14.03 -9.05
N ALA A 84 2.50 -15.30 -9.15
CA ALA A 84 1.64 -16.34 -8.61
C ALA A 84 1.80 -16.37 -7.09
N ILE A 85 0.78 -15.90 -6.37
CA ILE A 85 0.78 -15.82 -4.90
C ILE A 85 -0.13 -16.89 -4.33
N ALA A 86 0.42 -17.73 -3.45
CA ALA A 86 -0.37 -18.55 -2.53
C ALA A 86 -0.22 -18.00 -1.12
N CYS A 87 -1.34 -17.80 -0.43
CA CYS A 87 -1.40 -17.31 0.94
C CYS A 87 -1.96 -18.38 1.86
N ALA A 88 -1.28 -18.62 2.99
CA ALA A 88 -1.77 -19.44 4.08
C ALA A 88 -1.87 -18.58 5.36
N LEU A 89 -2.95 -18.78 6.12
CA LEU A 89 -3.14 -18.15 7.43
C LEU A 89 -2.31 -18.87 8.48
N VAL A 90 -1.67 -18.12 9.38
CA VAL A 90 -0.94 -18.72 10.50
C VAL A 90 -1.92 -19.27 11.55
N ALA A 91 -2.88 -18.46 11.96
CA ALA A 91 -3.95 -18.88 12.89
C ALA A 91 -5.14 -17.90 12.83
N GLY A 92 -6.11 -18.17 11.96
CA GLY A 92 -7.31 -17.37 11.83
C GLY A 92 -7.16 -16.12 10.96
N PRO A 93 -8.25 -15.35 10.80
CA PRO A 93 -8.30 -14.21 9.89
C PRO A 93 -7.24 -13.16 10.16
N THR A 94 -6.67 -12.63 9.08
CA THR A 94 -5.64 -11.60 9.11
C THR A 94 -6.04 -10.44 8.21
N ARG A 95 -5.69 -9.20 8.60
CA ARG A 95 -5.92 -8.01 7.78
C ARG A 95 -4.61 -7.47 7.24
N ASP A 96 -4.64 -7.10 5.97
CA ASP A 96 -3.52 -6.46 5.28
C ASP A 96 -3.95 -5.18 4.57
N LEU A 97 -3.02 -4.27 4.46
CA LEU A 97 -3.09 -3.15 3.53
C LEU A 97 -2.45 -3.55 2.21
N ASN A 98 -3.10 -3.15 1.12
CA ASN A 98 -2.61 -3.36 -0.22
C ASN A 98 -2.49 -2.02 -0.93
N LEU A 99 -1.28 -1.58 -1.23
CA LEU A 99 -1.03 -0.47 -2.13
C LEU A 99 -0.59 -1.04 -3.48
N MET A 100 -1.38 -0.75 -4.49
CA MET A 100 -1.15 -1.14 -5.88
C MET A 100 -0.79 0.08 -6.69
N VAL A 101 0.22 -0.02 -7.54
CA VAL A 101 0.69 1.09 -8.37
C VAL A 101 0.94 0.59 -9.78
N ASP A 102 0.36 1.25 -10.78
CA ASP A 102 0.67 1.01 -12.20
C ASP A 102 2.13 1.41 -12.45
N ARG A 103 2.99 0.40 -12.68
CA ARG A 103 4.44 0.60 -12.81
C ARG A 103 4.86 1.35 -14.07
N ARG A 104 3.97 1.48 -15.05
CA ARG A 104 4.24 2.22 -16.29
C ARG A 104 4.26 3.73 -16.05
N VAL A 105 3.50 4.21 -15.07
CA VAL A 105 3.30 5.64 -14.80
C VAL A 105 3.81 6.10 -13.44
N ALA A 106 4.02 5.18 -12.51
CA ALA A 106 4.52 5.49 -11.18
C ALA A 106 5.41 4.37 -10.63
N ARG A 107 6.09 4.65 -9.54
CA ARG A 107 6.80 3.65 -8.74
C ARG A 107 6.33 3.72 -7.30
N LEU A 108 6.34 2.59 -6.65
CA LEU A 108 6.01 2.42 -5.26
C LEU A 108 7.28 2.49 -4.42
N VAL A 109 7.27 3.28 -3.36
CA VAL A 109 8.37 3.42 -2.40
C VAL A 109 7.81 3.15 -1.00
N PRO A 110 8.09 1.99 -0.40
CA PRO A 110 7.70 1.71 0.97
C PRO A 110 8.32 2.73 1.92
N GLY A 111 7.58 3.09 2.96
CA GLY A 111 8.11 3.80 4.10
C GLY A 111 8.89 2.86 5.01
N GLY A 112 9.78 3.43 5.79
CA GLY A 112 10.53 2.76 6.83
C GLY A 112 10.12 3.22 8.22
N GLU A 113 11.07 3.17 9.15
CA GLU A 113 10.87 3.61 10.54
C GLU A 113 11.01 5.13 10.71
N GLU A 114 11.25 5.85 9.63
CA GLU A 114 11.43 7.29 9.66
C GLU A 114 10.16 7.97 10.16
N ARG A 115 10.32 8.81 11.15
CA ARG A 115 9.23 9.62 11.71
C ARG A 115 8.99 10.91 10.95
N ARG A 116 9.88 11.26 10.01
CA ARG A 116 9.76 12.41 9.12
C ARG A 116 9.50 11.92 7.70
N ILE A 117 8.39 12.31 7.14
CA ILE A 117 7.93 11.93 5.80
C ILE A 117 8.00 13.19 4.93
N VAL A 118 8.74 13.12 3.84
CA VAL A 118 8.87 14.22 2.88
C VAL A 118 8.38 13.74 1.53
N ALA A 119 7.41 14.45 0.96
CA ALA A 119 6.92 14.24 -0.39
C ALA A 119 7.50 15.28 -1.34
N ALA A 120 7.96 14.86 -2.51
CA ALA A 120 8.18 15.79 -3.62
C ALA A 120 6.83 16.32 -4.17
N ALA A 121 6.90 17.33 -5.05
CA ALA A 121 5.68 17.99 -5.56
C ALA A 121 4.69 17.01 -6.24
N ASP A 122 5.21 15.98 -6.92
CA ASP A 122 4.43 15.01 -7.67
C ASP A 122 4.23 13.68 -6.93
N ASP A 123 4.67 13.59 -5.66
CA ASP A 123 4.48 12.39 -4.85
C ASP A 123 3.09 12.36 -4.21
N THR A 124 2.52 11.17 -4.11
CA THR A 124 1.38 10.89 -3.22
C THR A 124 1.87 10.07 -2.04
N ILE A 125 1.56 10.50 -0.82
CA ILE A 125 1.78 9.74 0.40
C ILE A 125 0.48 9.06 0.79
N VAL A 126 0.55 7.78 1.13
CA VAL A 126 -0.51 7.05 1.81
C VAL A 126 0.02 6.61 3.18
N LEU A 127 -0.73 6.91 4.23
CA LEU A 127 -0.41 6.55 5.61
C LEU A 127 -1.63 5.89 6.24
N TYR A 128 -1.42 4.84 7.00
CA TYR A 128 -2.46 4.16 7.77
C TYR A 128 -2.03 4.07 9.24
N ALA A 129 -2.89 4.55 10.13
CA ALA A 129 -2.64 4.56 11.55
C ALA A 129 -2.93 3.18 12.17
N LEU A 130 -1.91 2.52 12.72
CA LEU A 130 -2.05 1.25 13.44
C LEU A 130 -2.57 1.46 14.87
N GLU A 131 -2.30 2.61 15.42
CA GLU A 131 -2.76 3.12 16.71
C GLU A 131 -3.05 4.61 16.59
N GLU A 132 -3.54 5.29 17.64
CA GLU A 132 -3.71 6.75 17.59
C GLU A 132 -2.36 7.41 17.28
N VAL A 133 -2.32 8.20 16.23
CA VAL A 133 -1.14 8.92 15.74
C VAL A 133 -1.31 10.40 15.93
N VAL A 134 -0.30 11.09 16.45
CA VAL A 134 -0.18 12.54 16.36
C VAL A 134 0.77 12.87 15.22
N LEU A 135 0.22 13.47 14.17
CA LEU A 135 0.92 13.87 12.97
C LEU A 135 1.03 15.39 12.94
N ARG A 136 2.24 15.92 12.76
CA ARG A 136 2.46 17.34 12.46
C ARG A 136 2.67 17.48 10.95
N VAL A 137 1.80 18.23 10.31
CA VAL A 137 1.90 18.59 8.89
C VAL A 137 2.11 20.11 8.84
N GLU A 138 3.28 20.52 8.37
CA GLU A 138 3.72 21.93 8.45
C GLU A 138 3.63 22.48 9.88
N ALA A 139 2.78 23.48 10.14
CA ALA A 139 2.56 24.07 11.46
C ALA A 139 1.36 23.46 12.24
N GLU A 140 0.58 22.58 11.61
CA GLU A 140 -0.63 22.01 12.19
C GLU A 140 -0.38 20.63 12.80
N ARG A 141 -0.97 20.39 13.97
CA ARG A 141 -1.05 19.07 14.59
C ARG A 141 -2.41 18.44 14.27
N ARG A 142 -2.38 17.18 13.86
CA ARG A 142 -3.57 16.36 13.58
C ARG A 142 -3.49 15.07 14.36
N VAL A 143 -4.61 14.71 14.99
CA VAL A 143 -4.79 13.40 15.59
C VAL A 143 -5.48 12.50 14.58
N VAL A 144 -4.91 11.32 14.36
CA VAL A 144 -5.43 10.31 13.43
C VAL A 144 -5.76 9.09 14.28
N THR A 145 -7.00 8.66 14.20
CA THR A 145 -7.49 7.51 14.96
C THR A 145 -6.93 6.20 14.38
N ALA A 146 -6.71 5.21 15.21
CA ALA A 146 -6.35 3.87 14.77
C ALA A 146 -7.36 3.34 13.73
N GLY A 147 -6.86 2.83 12.62
CA GLY A 147 -7.69 2.36 11.52
C GLY A 147 -8.00 3.41 10.45
N ASP A 148 -7.69 4.67 10.69
CA ASP A 148 -7.86 5.72 9.69
C ASP A 148 -6.64 5.83 8.78
N ALA A 149 -6.87 6.35 7.57
CA ALA A 149 -5.84 6.62 6.59
C ALA A 149 -5.75 8.10 6.25
N ILE A 150 -4.53 8.57 6.00
CA ILE A 150 -4.27 9.89 5.42
C ILE A 150 -3.65 9.71 4.05
N ILE A 151 -4.16 10.51 3.11
CA ILE A 151 -3.60 10.63 1.79
C ILE A 151 -3.23 12.08 1.58
N GLY A 152 -2.00 12.32 1.21
CA GLY A 152 -1.46 13.66 0.98
C GLY A 152 -0.42 13.65 -0.13
N GLY A 153 -0.02 14.82 -0.57
CA GLY A 153 0.97 14.98 -1.64
C GLY A 153 1.33 16.45 -1.84
N GLY A 154 1.99 16.75 -2.94
CA GLY A 154 2.23 18.14 -3.32
C GLY A 154 3.35 18.83 -2.54
N GLY A 155 4.44 18.14 -2.21
CA GLY A 155 5.57 18.72 -1.51
C GLY A 155 5.38 18.83 0.01
N ALA A 156 4.37 18.15 0.56
CA ALA A 156 4.10 18.18 1.98
C ALA A 156 5.22 17.53 2.81
N GLU A 157 5.50 18.13 3.96
CA GLU A 157 6.32 17.53 5.01
C GLU A 157 5.44 17.17 6.20
N ALA A 158 5.56 15.93 6.65
CA ALA A 158 4.87 15.45 7.83
C ALA A 158 5.84 14.82 8.82
N ALA A 159 5.55 14.95 10.11
CA ALA A 159 6.30 14.30 11.18
C ALA A 159 5.37 13.54 12.12
N LEU A 160 5.64 12.25 12.32
CA LEU A 160 4.98 11.46 13.35
C LEU A 160 5.55 11.85 14.72
N GLU A 161 4.78 12.58 15.51
CA GLU A 161 5.19 12.98 16.86
C GLU A 161 4.94 11.87 17.88
N ARG A 162 3.83 11.11 17.71
CA ARG A 162 3.45 9.99 18.57
C ARG A 162 2.68 8.93 17.77
N GLY A 163 2.69 7.69 18.25
CA GLY A 163 1.96 6.57 17.69
C GLY A 163 2.72 5.85 16.58
N GLY A 164 2.14 4.77 16.09
CA GLY A 164 2.66 3.92 15.03
C GLY A 164 1.76 3.92 13.80
N ALA A 165 2.38 4.08 12.64
CA ALA A 165 1.71 4.02 11.36
C ALA A 165 2.56 3.25 10.35
N VAL A 166 1.91 2.74 9.31
CA VAL A 166 2.58 2.28 8.09
C VAL A 166 2.31 3.29 6.98
N TRP A 167 3.29 3.53 6.14
CA TRP A 167 3.18 4.52 5.09
C TRP A 167 3.99 4.13 3.85
N ALA A 168 3.62 4.70 2.72
CA ALA A 168 4.35 4.54 1.47
C ALA A 168 4.18 5.78 0.60
N ARG A 169 5.05 5.94 -0.40
CA ARG A 169 4.94 6.95 -1.45
C ARG A 169 4.65 6.31 -2.79
N VAL A 170 3.76 6.94 -3.53
CA VAL A 170 3.57 6.74 -4.97
C VAL A 170 4.28 7.89 -5.66
N VAL A 171 5.32 7.57 -6.39
CA VAL A 171 6.20 8.56 -7.06
C VAL A 171 5.95 8.50 -8.55
N ALA A 172 5.51 9.61 -9.14
CA ALA A 172 5.27 9.68 -10.57
C ALA A 172 6.54 9.38 -11.37
N ARG A 173 6.41 8.63 -12.46
CA ARG A 173 7.48 8.49 -13.45
C ARG A 173 7.37 9.63 -14.45
N PRO A 174 8.48 10.27 -14.81
CA PRO A 174 8.45 11.24 -15.89
C PRO A 174 7.93 10.54 -17.16
N PRO A 175 7.15 11.24 -18.00
CA PRO A 175 6.74 10.68 -19.29
C PRO A 175 8.00 10.31 -20.08
N GLU A 176 8.02 9.10 -20.65
CA GLU A 176 9.09 8.72 -21.58
C GLU A 176 9.19 9.78 -22.67
N ARG A 177 10.35 10.44 -22.76
CA ARG A 177 10.60 11.33 -23.90
C ARG A 177 10.64 10.43 -25.12
N LEU A 178 9.63 10.57 -26.00
CA LEU A 178 9.73 10.05 -27.34
C LEU A 178 10.98 10.70 -27.96
N THR A 179 12.07 9.96 -28.00
CA THR A 179 13.17 10.32 -28.88
C THR A 179 12.62 10.17 -30.29
N ALA A 180 12.32 11.30 -30.91
CA ALA A 180 11.97 11.31 -32.33
C ALA A 180 13.11 10.63 -33.12
N PRO A 181 12.76 9.84 -34.14
CA PRO A 181 13.72 9.16 -35.00
C PRO A 181 14.61 10.12 -35.77
#